data_256397ae583e548db0cb861d0bb0abc4
#
_entry.id   256397ae583e548db0cb861d0bb0abc4
#
_cell.length_a   1.000
_cell.length_b   1.000
_cell.length_c   1.000
_cell.angle_alpha   90.00
_cell.angle_beta   90.00
_cell.angle_gamma   90.00
#
_symmetry.space_group_name_H-M   'P 1'
#
loop_
_entity.id
_entity.type
_entity.pdbx_description
1 polymer ?
#
loop_
_entity_poly.entity_id
_entity_poly.type
_entity_poly.pdbx_seq_one_letter_code
_entity_poly.pdbx_strand_id
1 'polypeptide(L)'
;MDELDSYSRTVSAVAAELTGRVAAVRTGRGSGSAVVVPGDGILVTNAHVLGEARTGRADFVDGTQTGVTVVGIDPLSDLAVLRADRPGDLPPPVRLGDADGLVVGQLVVAVGNPLGLAGSVTAGVVSALGRALPTRSGRAGRVVEDVIQTDAALNPGNSGGALADSRARVVGINTAVAGIGLGLAVPVNATTRRIVETLLADGRVRRAYLGVVGSPAPVPSAVAEKYGRKNGLRLAEVIGGSPAARAGLRAGDLVLDVGRRPVQDAQGIQRQLFGDAIGVPLPVTVLRNGAMVDVIAVPTELG
;
A
#
# COMPACT_ATOMS: atom_id res chain seq x y z
N MET A 1 -27.76 19.89 17.18
CA MET A 1 -26.39 19.34 17.07
C MET A 1 -25.40 19.93 18.08
N ASP A 2 -25.89 20.70 19.04
CA ASP A 2 -25.04 21.36 20.06
C ASP A 2 -24.62 20.50 21.25
N GLU A 3 -25.05 19.23 21.31
CA GLU A 3 -24.77 18.32 22.44
C GLU A 3 -23.63 17.33 22.19
N LEU A 4 -23.03 17.27 20.96
CA LEU A 4 -21.94 16.36 20.71
C LEU A 4 -20.62 16.93 21.24
N ASP A 5 -19.82 16.10 21.89
CA ASP A 5 -18.44 16.44 22.24
C ASP A 5 -17.55 16.59 21.01
N SER A 6 -16.31 17.07 21.20
CA SER A 6 -15.37 17.33 20.08
C SER A 6 -15.02 16.08 19.30
N TYR A 7 -14.91 14.92 19.97
CA TYR A 7 -14.63 13.64 19.32
C TYR A 7 -15.80 13.23 18.44
N SER A 8 -17.01 13.21 18.99
CA SER A 8 -18.24 12.85 18.25
C SER A 8 -18.49 13.77 17.07
N ARG A 9 -18.26 15.09 17.22
CA ARG A 9 -18.37 16.06 16.11
C ARG A 9 -17.39 15.73 15.00
N THR A 10 -16.14 15.42 15.34
CA THR A 10 -15.10 15.10 14.34
C THR A 10 -15.44 13.82 13.59
N VAL A 11 -15.76 12.74 14.29
CA VAL A 11 -16.11 11.45 13.67
C VAL A 11 -17.36 11.58 12.80
N SER A 12 -18.41 12.27 13.28
CA SER A 12 -19.63 12.49 12.51
C SER A 12 -19.39 13.33 11.25
N ALA A 13 -18.54 14.36 11.33
CA ALA A 13 -18.18 15.18 10.17
C ALA A 13 -17.42 14.36 9.11
N VAL A 14 -16.47 13.52 9.53
CA VAL A 14 -15.73 12.62 8.60
C VAL A 14 -16.69 11.60 7.98
N ALA A 15 -17.60 11.01 8.77
CA ALA A 15 -18.62 10.08 8.28
C ALA A 15 -19.53 10.74 7.23
N ALA A 16 -20.07 11.92 7.52
CA ALA A 16 -20.93 12.66 6.59
C ALA A 16 -20.24 12.99 5.26
N GLU A 17 -18.94 13.32 5.31
CA GLU A 17 -18.15 13.64 4.12
C GLU A 17 -17.84 12.41 3.26
N LEU A 18 -17.59 11.24 3.89
CA LEU A 18 -17.03 10.08 3.16
C LEU A 18 -18.02 8.96 2.86
N THR A 19 -19.09 8.78 3.65
CA THR A 19 -19.99 7.64 3.49
C THR A 19 -20.60 7.59 2.09
N GLY A 20 -20.99 8.74 1.52
CA GLY A 20 -21.52 8.82 0.17
C GLY A 20 -20.49 8.57 -0.93
N ARG A 21 -19.20 8.53 -0.62
CA ARG A 21 -18.08 8.40 -1.59
C ARG A 21 -17.41 7.03 -1.53
N VAL A 22 -17.92 6.13 -0.70
CA VAL A 22 -17.46 4.74 -0.58
C VAL A 22 -18.58 3.82 -1.06
N ALA A 23 -18.32 3.12 -2.16
CA ALA A 23 -19.24 2.15 -2.73
C ALA A 23 -19.09 0.77 -2.10
N ALA A 24 -20.16 0.00 -2.05
CA ALA A 24 -20.06 -1.46 -1.99
C ALA A 24 -19.71 -1.99 -3.38
N VAL A 25 -18.67 -2.80 -3.47
CA VAL A 25 -18.30 -3.47 -4.72
C VAL A 25 -18.67 -4.94 -4.63
N ARG A 26 -19.38 -5.42 -5.64
CA ARG A 26 -19.76 -6.83 -5.78
C ARG A 26 -19.27 -7.37 -7.11
N THR A 27 -18.64 -8.53 -7.06
CA THR A 27 -18.24 -9.32 -8.22
C THR A 27 -18.92 -10.69 -8.16
N GLY A 28 -18.76 -11.53 -9.16
CA GLY A 28 -19.33 -12.88 -9.13
C GLY A 28 -18.80 -13.79 -8.01
N ARG A 29 -17.69 -13.43 -7.36
CA ARG A 29 -17.02 -14.26 -6.35
C ARG A 29 -16.54 -13.49 -5.11
N GLY A 30 -16.62 -12.18 -5.09
CA GLY A 30 -16.12 -11.35 -3.99
C GLY A 30 -16.98 -10.12 -3.74
N SER A 31 -16.87 -9.59 -2.53
CA SER A 31 -17.51 -8.33 -2.15
C SER A 31 -16.60 -7.55 -1.20
N GLY A 32 -16.69 -6.24 -1.23
CA GLY A 32 -15.94 -5.32 -0.39
C GLY A 32 -16.38 -3.90 -0.64
N SER A 33 -15.52 -2.98 -0.34
CA SER A 33 -15.73 -1.55 -0.55
C SER A 33 -14.79 -1.01 -1.63
N ALA A 34 -15.11 0.16 -2.18
CA ALA A 34 -14.22 0.94 -3.04
C ALA A 34 -14.40 2.43 -2.79
N VAL A 35 -13.34 3.19 -2.94
CA VAL A 35 -13.30 4.63 -2.73
C VAL A 35 -13.27 5.34 -4.08
N VAL A 36 -14.15 6.32 -4.29
CA VAL A 36 -14.11 7.20 -5.48
C VAL A 36 -12.93 8.16 -5.33
N VAL A 37 -11.95 8.04 -6.20
CA VAL A 37 -10.73 8.87 -6.19
C VAL A 37 -10.71 9.86 -7.35
N PRO A 38 -9.86 10.90 -7.30
CA PRO A 38 -9.72 11.84 -8.42
C PRO A 38 -9.42 11.11 -9.74
N GLY A 39 -10.16 11.47 -10.78
CA GLY A 39 -10.13 10.88 -12.11
C GLY A 39 -11.56 10.66 -12.64
N ASP A 40 -11.70 10.50 -13.94
CA ASP A 40 -13.01 10.30 -14.58
C ASP A 40 -13.54 8.89 -14.31
N GLY A 41 -14.45 8.77 -13.35
CA GLY A 41 -15.09 7.51 -12.97
C GLY A 41 -14.18 6.50 -12.29
N ILE A 42 -13.12 6.93 -11.59
CA ILE A 42 -12.11 6.04 -11.01
C ILE A 42 -12.46 5.70 -9.57
N LEU A 43 -12.40 4.39 -9.27
CA LEU A 43 -12.48 3.87 -7.90
C LEU A 43 -11.25 3.02 -7.60
N VAL A 44 -10.82 3.06 -6.35
CA VAL A 44 -9.73 2.20 -5.82
C VAL A 44 -10.30 1.25 -4.79
N THR A 45 -9.88 -0.01 -4.86
CA THR A 45 -10.22 -1.08 -3.91
C THR A 45 -9.02 -1.98 -3.67
N ASN A 46 -9.16 -3.04 -2.88
CA ASN A 46 -8.12 -4.05 -2.73
C ASN A 46 -8.16 -5.10 -3.85
N ALA A 47 -6.99 -5.63 -4.18
CA ALA A 47 -6.85 -6.70 -5.18
C ALA A 47 -7.61 -7.97 -4.76
N HIS A 48 -7.54 -8.34 -3.47
CA HIS A 48 -8.22 -9.53 -2.95
C HIS A 48 -9.75 -9.43 -2.99
N VAL A 49 -10.34 -8.22 -2.99
CA VAL A 49 -11.80 -8.01 -3.16
C VAL A 49 -12.27 -8.45 -4.53
N LEU A 50 -11.45 -8.23 -5.55
CA LEU A 50 -11.79 -8.56 -6.93
C LEU A 50 -11.39 -9.97 -7.33
N GLY A 51 -10.28 -10.50 -6.78
CA GLY A 51 -9.69 -11.75 -7.24
C GLY A 51 -9.40 -11.71 -8.74
N GLU A 52 -10.00 -12.62 -9.49
CA GLU A 52 -9.86 -12.72 -10.96
C GLU A 52 -10.98 -12.01 -11.74
N ALA A 53 -11.92 -11.34 -11.06
CA ALA A 53 -13.03 -10.66 -11.72
C ALA A 53 -12.53 -9.55 -12.65
N ARG A 54 -13.21 -9.38 -13.78
CA ARG A 54 -12.94 -8.30 -14.74
C ARG A 54 -13.99 -7.22 -14.72
N THR A 55 -15.15 -7.52 -14.17
CA THR A 55 -16.30 -6.61 -14.05
C THR A 55 -16.99 -6.81 -12.71
N GLY A 56 -17.76 -5.83 -12.31
CA GLY A 56 -18.57 -5.87 -11.11
C GLY A 56 -19.62 -4.79 -11.09
N ARG A 57 -20.18 -4.54 -9.92
CA ARG A 57 -21.12 -3.47 -9.66
C ARG A 57 -20.71 -2.69 -8.44
N ALA A 58 -20.84 -1.38 -8.49
CA ALA A 58 -20.66 -0.48 -7.37
C ALA A 58 -22.02 0.09 -6.95
N ASP A 59 -22.37 -0.06 -5.68
CA ASP A 59 -23.62 0.40 -5.07
C ASP A 59 -23.27 1.46 -3.99
N PHE A 60 -23.86 2.65 -4.08
CA PHE A 60 -23.67 3.75 -3.14
C PHE A 60 -24.86 3.88 -2.16
N VAL A 61 -24.63 4.54 -1.03
CA VAL A 61 -25.66 4.68 0.04
C VAL A 61 -26.86 5.53 -0.37
N ASP A 62 -26.72 6.40 -1.36
CA ASP A 62 -27.80 7.20 -1.94
C ASP A 62 -28.68 6.44 -2.93
N GLY A 63 -28.39 5.17 -3.15
CA GLY A 63 -29.09 4.31 -4.11
C GLY A 63 -28.49 4.33 -5.52
N THR A 64 -27.48 5.16 -5.78
CA THR A 64 -26.77 5.16 -7.07
C THR A 64 -26.10 3.81 -7.30
N GLN A 65 -26.27 3.26 -8.50
CA GLN A 65 -25.69 1.98 -8.92
C GLN A 65 -25.05 2.12 -10.29
N THR A 66 -23.86 1.58 -10.45
CA THR A 66 -23.16 1.56 -11.75
C THR A 66 -22.40 0.25 -11.93
N GLY A 67 -22.30 -0.21 -13.17
CA GLY A 67 -21.34 -1.25 -13.54
C GLY A 67 -19.92 -0.70 -13.38
N VAL A 68 -18.98 -1.59 -13.10
CA VAL A 68 -17.54 -1.25 -13.03
C VAL A 68 -16.73 -2.26 -13.81
N THR A 69 -15.74 -1.76 -14.52
CA THR A 69 -14.73 -2.57 -15.23
C THR A 69 -13.40 -2.45 -14.51
N VAL A 70 -12.71 -3.56 -14.34
CA VAL A 70 -11.38 -3.59 -13.74
C VAL A 70 -10.36 -3.06 -14.74
N VAL A 71 -9.72 -1.95 -14.42
CA VAL A 71 -8.64 -1.34 -15.21
C VAL A 71 -7.33 -2.07 -14.98
N GLY A 72 -7.02 -2.38 -13.72
CA GLY A 72 -5.80 -3.09 -13.37
C GLY A 72 -5.82 -3.61 -11.93
N ILE A 73 -5.06 -4.68 -11.69
CA ILE A 73 -4.93 -5.33 -10.39
C ILE A 73 -3.46 -5.53 -10.09
N ASP A 74 -3.05 -5.22 -8.87
CA ASP A 74 -1.73 -5.53 -8.33
C ASP A 74 -1.84 -6.30 -7.00
N PRO A 75 -1.82 -7.64 -7.03
CA PRO A 75 -1.91 -8.45 -5.82
C PRO A 75 -0.77 -8.22 -4.84
N LEU A 76 0.40 -7.79 -5.32
CA LEU A 76 1.57 -7.57 -4.48
C LEU A 76 1.50 -6.28 -3.65
N SER A 77 0.68 -5.31 -4.03
CA SER A 77 0.36 -4.13 -3.21
C SER A 77 -1.04 -4.21 -2.58
N ASP A 78 -1.79 -5.27 -2.90
CA ASP A 78 -3.20 -5.43 -2.56
C ASP A 78 -4.06 -4.25 -3.02
N LEU A 79 -3.78 -3.71 -4.21
CA LEU A 79 -4.53 -2.61 -4.82
C LEU A 79 -5.12 -3.00 -6.16
N ALA A 80 -6.28 -2.44 -6.46
CA ALA A 80 -6.91 -2.54 -7.75
C ALA A 80 -7.63 -1.23 -8.12
N VAL A 81 -7.71 -0.96 -9.41
CA VAL A 81 -8.36 0.21 -9.98
C VAL A 81 -9.54 -0.24 -10.82
N LEU A 82 -10.67 0.39 -10.58
CA LEU A 82 -11.92 0.21 -11.30
C LEU A 82 -12.28 1.48 -12.06
N ARG A 83 -12.98 1.33 -13.16
CA ARG A 83 -13.63 2.42 -13.90
C ARG A 83 -15.13 2.17 -13.93
N ALA A 84 -15.91 3.17 -13.53
CA ALA A 84 -17.36 3.13 -13.62
C ALA A 84 -17.83 3.24 -15.09
N ASP A 85 -18.87 2.50 -15.42
CA ASP A 85 -19.49 2.55 -16.77
C ASP A 85 -20.21 3.89 -17.01
N ARG A 86 -20.63 4.55 -15.93
CA ARG A 86 -21.29 5.87 -15.95
C ARG A 86 -20.58 6.83 -14.98
N PRO A 87 -19.47 7.45 -15.39
CA PRO A 87 -18.68 8.36 -14.56
C PRO A 87 -19.48 9.53 -13.98
N GLY A 88 -20.40 10.09 -14.77
CA GLY A 88 -21.23 11.23 -14.38
C GLY A 88 -22.23 10.96 -13.26
N ASP A 89 -22.53 9.68 -12.96
CA ASP A 89 -23.45 9.31 -11.88
C ASP A 89 -22.71 9.17 -10.54
N LEU A 90 -21.36 9.20 -10.54
CA LEU A 90 -20.58 9.01 -9.32
C LEU A 90 -20.63 10.25 -8.40
N PRO A 91 -20.59 10.04 -7.08
CA PRO A 91 -20.38 11.14 -6.17
C PRO A 91 -18.99 11.80 -6.39
N PRO A 92 -18.80 13.04 -5.93
CA PRO A 92 -17.52 13.71 -6.02
C PRO A 92 -16.39 12.86 -5.39
N PRO A 93 -15.17 12.89 -5.95
CA PRO A 93 -14.06 12.10 -5.42
C PRO A 93 -13.66 12.56 -4.01
N VAL A 94 -13.06 11.64 -3.24
CA VAL A 94 -12.48 11.95 -1.93
C VAL A 94 -11.26 12.86 -2.06
N ARG A 95 -10.93 13.57 -0.98
CA ARG A 95 -9.65 14.22 -0.83
C ARG A 95 -8.61 13.20 -0.35
N LEU A 96 -7.54 13.02 -1.10
CA LEU A 96 -6.43 12.17 -0.69
C LEU A 96 -5.50 12.94 0.26
N GLY A 97 -5.19 12.33 1.38
CA GLY A 97 -4.17 12.78 2.32
C GLY A 97 -2.79 12.23 1.98
N ASP A 98 -1.90 12.24 2.96
CA ASP A 98 -0.56 11.66 2.88
C ASP A 98 -0.26 10.89 4.17
N ALA A 99 -0.04 9.59 4.02
CA ALA A 99 0.23 8.70 5.15
C ALA A 99 1.62 8.94 5.77
N ASP A 100 2.56 9.50 5.02
CA ASP A 100 3.93 9.77 5.51
C ASP A 100 3.94 10.83 6.63
N GLY A 101 2.88 11.64 6.73
CA GLY A 101 2.68 12.62 7.80
C GLY A 101 1.92 12.13 9.03
N LEU A 102 1.52 10.86 9.07
CA LEU A 102 0.78 10.31 10.22
C LEU A 102 1.68 10.11 11.43
N VAL A 103 1.07 10.20 12.61
CA VAL A 103 1.74 9.92 13.89
C VAL A 103 0.93 8.90 14.70
N VAL A 104 1.62 8.05 15.46
CA VAL A 104 0.99 7.09 16.38
C VAL A 104 0.15 7.85 17.41
N GLY A 105 -1.07 7.36 17.65
CA GLY A 105 -2.06 8.02 18.51
C GLY A 105 -2.98 9.02 17.77
N GLN A 106 -2.72 9.32 16.49
CA GLN A 106 -3.58 10.19 15.70
C GLN A 106 -4.93 9.54 15.44
N LEU A 107 -6.03 10.29 15.61
CA LEU A 107 -7.38 9.84 15.29
C LEU A 107 -7.49 9.47 13.80
N VAL A 108 -8.07 8.33 13.54
CA VAL A 108 -8.47 7.88 12.20
C VAL A 108 -9.89 7.32 12.22
N VAL A 109 -10.56 7.46 11.09
CA VAL A 109 -11.93 6.97 10.89
C VAL A 109 -11.93 6.03 9.69
N ALA A 110 -12.35 4.79 9.91
CA ALA A 110 -12.52 3.81 8.86
C ALA A 110 -13.97 3.86 8.34
N VAL A 111 -14.10 3.97 7.02
CA VAL A 111 -15.40 4.02 6.33
C VAL A 111 -15.42 2.91 5.28
N GLY A 112 -16.43 2.07 5.35
CA GLY A 112 -16.71 1.02 4.39
C GLY A 112 -18.19 1.00 4.01
N ASN A 113 -18.54 0.18 3.02
CA ASN A 113 -19.93 -0.05 2.61
C ASN A 113 -20.15 -1.54 2.31
N PRO A 114 -20.09 -2.41 3.34
CA PRO A 114 -20.06 -3.87 3.14
C PRO A 114 -21.30 -4.44 2.45
N LEU A 115 -22.45 -3.81 2.62
CA LEU A 115 -23.74 -4.31 2.12
C LEU A 115 -24.42 -3.39 1.10
N GLY A 116 -23.88 -2.19 0.86
CA GLY A 116 -24.47 -1.20 -0.02
C GLY A 116 -25.73 -0.51 0.55
N LEU A 117 -26.04 -0.68 1.83
CA LEU A 117 -27.30 -0.24 2.43
C LEU A 117 -27.17 0.96 3.38
N ALA A 118 -26.08 1.05 4.16
CA ALA A 118 -26.02 2.06 5.22
C ALA A 118 -24.59 2.59 5.50
N GLY A 119 -23.59 2.10 4.80
CA GLY A 119 -22.21 2.38 5.18
C GLY A 119 -21.82 1.79 6.54
N SER A 120 -20.55 1.70 6.81
CA SER A 120 -19.99 1.29 8.10
C SER A 120 -18.93 2.30 8.49
N VAL A 121 -19.07 2.90 9.68
CA VAL A 121 -18.11 3.89 10.20
C VAL A 121 -17.61 3.40 11.56
N THR A 122 -16.31 3.30 11.68
CA THR A 122 -15.63 3.03 12.96
C THR A 122 -14.49 4.02 13.14
N ALA A 123 -14.19 4.36 14.39
CA ALA A 123 -13.10 5.28 14.71
C ALA A 123 -12.12 4.63 15.68
N GLY A 124 -10.88 5.03 15.57
CA GLY A 124 -9.78 4.58 16.40
C GLY A 124 -8.58 5.47 16.20
N VAL A 125 -7.40 4.97 16.52
CA VAL A 125 -6.15 5.70 16.37
C VAL A 125 -5.18 4.94 15.46
N VAL A 126 -4.18 5.64 14.94
CA VAL A 126 -2.99 5.01 14.38
C VAL A 126 -2.27 4.29 15.52
N SER A 127 -2.34 2.96 15.55
CA SER A 127 -1.72 2.15 16.59
C SER A 127 -0.24 1.90 16.32
N ALA A 128 0.14 1.78 15.03
CA ALA A 128 1.53 1.68 14.60
C ALA A 128 1.67 2.08 13.12
N LEU A 129 2.88 2.45 12.73
CA LEU A 129 3.28 2.76 11.36
C LEU A 129 4.46 1.87 10.95
N GLY A 130 4.75 1.84 9.64
CA GLY A 130 5.86 1.04 9.11
C GLY A 130 5.68 -0.47 9.29
N ARG A 131 4.44 -0.94 9.42
CA ARG A 131 4.16 -2.38 9.45
C ARG A 131 4.28 -2.98 8.06
N ALA A 132 4.56 -4.27 8.03
CA ALA A 132 4.76 -5.03 6.83
C ALA A 132 3.63 -6.07 6.70
N LEU A 133 2.86 -6.02 5.62
CA LEU A 133 1.84 -7.02 5.30
C LEU A 133 2.37 -7.93 4.18
N PRO A 134 2.68 -9.21 4.47
CA PRO A 134 3.10 -10.15 3.42
C PRO A 134 1.97 -10.40 2.42
N THR A 135 2.28 -10.24 1.14
CA THR A 135 1.37 -10.53 0.03
C THR A 135 2.03 -11.52 -0.93
N ARG A 136 1.21 -12.23 -1.70
CA ARG A 136 1.69 -13.20 -2.69
C ARG A 136 0.91 -13.09 -4.00
N SER A 137 1.60 -13.33 -5.10
CA SER A 137 1.02 -13.53 -6.42
C SER A 137 1.76 -14.68 -7.09
N GLY A 138 1.12 -15.84 -7.21
CA GLY A 138 1.78 -17.07 -7.65
C GLY A 138 2.98 -17.44 -6.76
N ARG A 139 4.16 -17.52 -7.35
CA ARG A 139 5.43 -17.78 -6.64
C ARG A 139 6.09 -16.50 -6.12
N ALA A 140 5.67 -15.32 -6.58
CA ALA A 140 6.21 -14.04 -6.13
C ALA A 140 5.63 -13.68 -4.76
N GLY A 141 6.50 -13.37 -3.82
CA GLY A 141 6.16 -12.79 -2.52
C GLY A 141 6.64 -11.36 -2.44
N ARG A 142 5.84 -10.51 -1.84
CA ARG A 142 6.19 -9.13 -1.51
C ARG A 142 5.64 -8.79 -0.14
N VAL A 143 6.07 -7.66 0.35
CA VAL A 143 5.52 -7.04 1.54
C VAL A 143 4.89 -5.72 1.11
N VAL A 144 3.61 -5.51 1.42
CA VAL A 144 3.03 -4.17 1.38
C VAL A 144 3.68 -3.39 2.51
N GLU A 145 4.29 -2.29 2.13
CA GLU A 145 5.15 -1.50 2.99
C GLU A 145 4.37 -0.39 3.69
N ASP A 146 4.93 0.09 4.80
CA ASP A 146 4.44 1.26 5.54
C ASP A 146 2.94 1.13 5.93
N VAL A 147 2.45 -0.13 6.05
CA VAL A 147 1.06 -0.40 6.39
C VAL A 147 0.69 0.32 7.69
N ILE A 148 -0.43 1.03 7.65
CA ILE A 148 -1.01 1.68 8.81
C ILE A 148 -1.73 0.62 9.63
N GLN A 149 -1.35 0.48 10.90
CA GLN A 149 -2.09 -0.31 11.87
C GLN A 149 -3.01 0.60 12.67
N THR A 150 -4.28 0.19 12.84
CA THR A 150 -5.29 0.93 13.62
C THR A 150 -6.11 -0.03 14.47
N ASP A 151 -6.65 0.46 15.57
CA ASP A 151 -7.65 -0.22 16.39
C ASP A 151 -9.10 0.15 16.00
N ALA A 152 -9.28 1.02 14.98
CA ALA A 152 -10.59 1.18 14.35
C ALA A 152 -11.07 -0.19 13.84
N ALA A 153 -12.27 -0.60 14.26
CA ALA A 153 -12.78 -1.93 13.96
C ALA A 153 -13.00 -2.10 12.46
N LEU A 154 -12.26 -3.01 11.84
CA LEU A 154 -12.45 -3.41 10.44
C LEU A 154 -13.21 -4.74 10.41
N ASN A 155 -14.40 -4.72 9.84
CA ASN A 155 -15.24 -5.90 9.64
C ASN A 155 -15.17 -6.38 8.20
N PRO A 156 -15.54 -7.65 7.92
CA PRO A 156 -15.68 -8.16 6.57
C PRO A 156 -16.53 -7.22 5.70
N GLY A 157 -16.03 -6.87 4.51
CA GLY A 157 -16.64 -5.91 3.62
C GLY A 157 -16.11 -4.47 3.74
N ASN A 158 -15.39 -4.12 4.80
CA ASN A 158 -14.71 -2.82 4.90
C ASN A 158 -13.41 -2.78 4.06
N SER A 159 -12.88 -3.93 3.64
CA SER A 159 -11.74 -4.01 2.73
C SER A 159 -12.02 -3.23 1.43
N GLY A 160 -11.07 -2.40 1.01
CA GLY A 160 -11.20 -1.48 -0.11
C GLY A 160 -11.85 -0.13 0.25
N GLY A 161 -12.37 0.02 1.46
CA GLY A 161 -12.91 1.27 1.97
C GLY A 161 -11.81 2.25 2.42
N ALA A 162 -12.23 3.43 2.89
CA ALA A 162 -11.35 4.51 3.27
C ALA A 162 -10.90 4.41 4.72
N LEU A 163 -9.63 4.67 5.00
CA LEU A 163 -9.14 5.13 6.30
C LEU A 163 -8.82 6.62 6.18
N ALA A 164 -9.47 7.46 6.97
CA ALA A 164 -9.34 8.92 6.86
C ALA A 164 -8.81 9.55 8.15
N ASP A 165 -8.16 10.71 8.01
CA ASP A 165 -7.80 11.55 9.12
C ASP A 165 -9.00 12.41 9.62
N SER A 166 -8.81 13.16 10.71
CA SER A 166 -9.80 14.06 11.28
C SER A 166 -10.29 15.20 10.38
N ARG A 167 -9.64 15.39 9.20
CA ARG A 167 -10.01 16.38 8.17
C ARG A 167 -10.72 15.73 6.98
N ALA A 168 -11.18 14.48 7.12
CA ALA A 168 -11.77 13.67 6.07
C ALA A 168 -10.86 13.47 4.83
N ARG A 169 -9.53 13.51 4.99
CA ARG A 169 -8.59 13.14 3.94
C ARG A 169 -8.30 11.66 4.04
N VAL A 170 -8.44 10.94 2.94
CA VAL A 170 -8.14 9.50 2.89
C VAL A 170 -6.63 9.29 2.94
N VAL A 171 -6.16 8.70 4.03
CA VAL A 171 -4.75 8.41 4.30
C VAL A 171 -4.40 6.93 4.10
N GLY A 172 -5.42 6.08 3.94
CA GLY A 172 -5.22 4.64 3.68
C GLY A 172 -6.44 3.99 3.03
N ILE A 173 -6.21 2.82 2.43
CA ILE A 173 -7.25 1.90 1.94
C ILE A 173 -7.32 0.73 2.91
N ASN A 174 -8.45 0.55 3.58
CA ASN A 174 -8.66 -0.54 4.54
C ASN A 174 -8.42 -1.89 3.85
N THR A 175 -7.66 -2.80 4.44
CA THR A 175 -7.32 -4.06 3.77
C THR A 175 -7.60 -5.29 4.62
N ALA A 176 -6.86 -5.56 5.66
CA ALA A 176 -6.91 -6.82 6.38
C ALA A 176 -7.13 -6.60 7.87
N VAL A 177 -7.56 -7.68 8.53
CA VAL A 177 -7.54 -7.80 10.00
C VAL A 177 -6.45 -8.78 10.36
N ALA A 178 -5.42 -8.31 11.07
CA ALA A 178 -4.30 -9.15 11.50
C ALA A 178 -4.54 -9.85 12.86
N GLY A 179 -5.78 -9.79 13.36
CA GLY A 179 -6.21 -10.33 14.65
C GLY A 179 -7.29 -9.46 15.29
N ILE A 180 -7.76 -9.82 16.46
CA ILE A 180 -8.78 -9.04 17.18
C ILE A 180 -8.21 -7.65 17.52
N GLY A 181 -8.88 -6.59 17.07
CA GLY A 181 -8.47 -5.20 17.33
C GLY A 181 -7.26 -4.71 16.52
N LEU A 182 -6.85 -5.44 15.48
CA LEU A 182 -5.71 -5.09 14.63
C LEU A 182 -6.15 -4.88 13.17
N GLY A 183 -6.70 -3.71 12.89
CA GLY A 183 -7.00 -3.28 11.52
C GLY A 183 -5.73 -2.83 10.79
N LEU A 184 -5.65 -3.15 9.49
CA LEU A 184 -4.55 -2.74 8.62
C LEU A 184 -5.09 -1.96 7.42
N ALA A 185 -4.34 -0.95 6.97
CA ALA A 185 -4.67 -0.21 5.76
C ALA A 185 -3.41 0.02 4.91
N VAL A 186 -3.57 -0.13 3.59
CA VAL A 186 -2.54 0.25 2.61
C VAL A 186 -2.41 1.77 2.61
N PRO A 187 -1.22 2.34 2.85
CA PRO A 187 -1.08 3.79 3.00
C PRO A 187 -1.32 4.52 1.69
N VAL A 188 -1.90 5.70 1.74
CA VAL A 188 -1.93 6.65 0.62
C VAL A 188 -0.68 7.53 0.70
N ASN A 189 0.34 7.18 -0.09
CA ASN A 189 1.61 7.89 -0.19
C ASN A 189 2.10 7.94 -1.65
N ALA A 190 3.32 8.42 -1.87
CA ALA A 190 3.89 8.51 -3.21
C ALA A 190 3.97 7.15 -3.93
N THR A 191 4.31 6.06 -3.21
CA THR A 191 4.39 4.70 -3.78
C THR A 191 3.02 4.22 -4.25
N THR A 192 1.99 4.37 -3.41
CA THR A 192 0.61 3.97 -3.73
C THR A 192 0.04 4.76 -4.91
N ARG A 193 0.28 6.08 -4.95
CA ARG A 193 -0.13 6.93 -6.08
C ARG A 193 0.50 6.45 -7.37
N ARG A 194 1.80 6.19 -7.38
CA ARG A 194 2.52 5.64 -8.54
C ARG A 194 1.93 4.29 -8.98
N ILE A 195 1.56 3.40 -8.04
CA ILE A 195 0.93 2.12 -8.35
C ILE A 195 -0.42 2.35 -9.06
N VAL A 196 -1.28 3.22 -8.50
CA VAL A 196 -2.59 3.55 -9.09
C VAL A 196 -2.43 4.15 -10.49
N GLU A 197 -1.50 5.10 -10.67
CA GLU A 197 -1.19 5.69 -11.98
C GLU A 197 -0.71 4.64 -12.99
N THR A 198 0.16 3.72 -12.56
CA THR A 198 0.65 2.63 -13.42
C THR A 198 -0.49 1.66 -13.78
N LEU A 199 -1.37 1.34 -12.84
CA LEU A 199 -2.55 0.50 -13.13
C LEU A 199 -3.51 1.17 -14.10
N LEU A 200 -3.67 2.49 -14.03
CA LEU A 200 -4.48 3.27 -14.98
C LEU A 200 -3.87 3.30 -16.39
N ALA A 201 -2.57 3.42 -16.49
CA ALA A 201 -1.85 3.52 -17.76
C ALA A 201 -1.65 2.15 -18.43
N ASP A 202 -1.22 1.15 -17.66
CA ASP A 202 -0.66 -0.10 -18.19
C ASP A 202 -1.51 -1.34 -17.82
N GLY A 203 -2.51 -1.19 -16.94
CA GLY A 203 -3.35 -2.28 -16.42
C GLY A 203 -2.63 -3.22 -15.44
N ARG A 204 -1.32 -3.09 -15.28
CA ARG A 204 -0.48 -3.91 -14.39
C ARG A 204 0.73 -3.16 -13.89
N VAL A 205 1.24 -3.56 -12.73
CA VAL A 205 2.51 -3.03 -12.21
C VAL A 205 3.63 -4.01 -12.52
N ARG A 206 4.54 -3.62 -13.40
CA ARG A 206 5.78 -4.37 -13.63
C ARG A 206 6.75 -4.07 -12.49
N ARG A 207 7.41 -5.12 -12.01
CA ARG A 207 8.40 -5.00 -10.95
C ARG A 207 9.71 -5.62 -11.33
N ALA A 208 10.79 -4.98 -10.91
CA ALA A 208 12.12 -5.50 -11.03
C ALA A 208 12.42 -6.50 -9.90
N TYR A 209 13.20 -7.51 -10.22
CA TYR A 209 13.65 -8.56 -9.32
C TYR A 209 15.16 -8.47 -9.13
N LEU A 210 15.61 -8.52 -7.87
CA LEU A 210 17.02 -8.52 -7.51
C LEU A 210 17.48 -9.88 -6.96
N GLY A 211 16.65 -10.56 -6.17
CA GLY A 211 16.91 -11.89 -5.63
C GLY A 211 17.71 -11.88 -4.33
N VAL A 212 17.31 -11.05 -3.39
CA VAL A 212 17.89 -10.97 -2.04
C VAL A 212 16.82 -11.16 -0.97
N VAL A 213 17.22 -11.79 0.13
CA VAL A 213 16.44 -11.89 1.37
C VAL A 213 17.27 -11.32 2.49
N GLY A 214 16.70 -10.47 3.34
CA GLY A 214 17.44 -9.85 4.43
C GLY A 214 16.55 -9.24 5.49
N SER A 215 17.17 -8.78 6.56
CA SER A 215 16.53 -8.09 7.68
C SER A 215 17.30 -6.83 8.07
N PRO A 216 16.63 -5.83 8.66
CA PRO A 216 17.32 -4.66 9.20
C PRO A 216 18.40 -5.07 10.20
N ALA A 217 19.56 -4.44 10.12
CA ALA A 217 20.65 -4.66 11.04
C ALA A 217 21.41 -3.35 11.31
N PRO A 218 21.98 -3.18 12.54
CA PRO A 218 22.73 -1.98 12.87
C PRO A 218 24.02 -1.89 12.03
N VAL A 219 24.33 -0.68 11.61
CA VAL A 219 25.61 -0.35 10.99
C VAL A 219 26.66 -0.20 12.08
N PRO A 220 27.89 -0.77 11.94
CA PRO A 220 28.97 -0.57 12.89
C PRO A 220 29.24 0.92 13.15
N SER A 221 29.51 1.31 14.42
CA SER A 221 29.60 2.71 14.85
C SER A 221 30.56 3.55 14.02
N ALA A 222 31.74 3.03 13.69
CA ALA A 222 32.72 3.74 12.87
C ALA A 222 32.22 4.07 11.46
N VAL A 223 31.34 3.22 10.88
CA VAL A 223 30.69 3.45 9.59
C VAL A 223 29.48 4.36 9.77
N ALA A 224 28.73 4.18 10.84
CA ALA A 224 27.55 4.98 11.18
C ALA A 224 27.91 6.48 11.32
N GLU A 225 28.98 6.79 12.03
CA GLU A 225 29.51 8.15 12.19
C GLU A 225 29.92 8.78 10.85
N LYS A 226 30.63 8.02 10.02
CA LYS A 226 31.12 8.52 8.73
C LYS A 226 30.01 8.74 7.69
N TYR A 227 29.01 7.87 7.68
CA TYR A 227 27.95 7.88 6.64
C TYR A 227 26.59 8.38 7.14
N GLY A 228 26.46 8.73 8.44
CA GLY A 228 25.22 9.25 9.04
C GLY A 228 24.08 8.25 9.07
N ARG A 229 24.38 6.93 9.20
CA ARG A 229 23.40 5.85 9.08
C ARG A 229 23.42 4.91 10.27
N LYS A 230 22.26 4.64 10.85
CA LYS A 230 22.14 3.75 12.01
C LYS A 230 21.89 2.29 11.60
N ASN A 231 21.15 2.06 10.51
CA ASN A 231 20.76 0.73 10.05
C ASN A 231 21.06 0.54 8.56
N GLY A 232 21.19 -0.73 8.15
CA GLY A 232 21.22 -1.21 6.77
C GLY A 232 20.48 -2.53 6.67
N LEU A 233 20.39 -3.12 5.48
CA LEU A 233 19.79 -4.43 5.27
C LEU A 233 20.87 -5.50 5.23
N ARG A 234 20.89 -6.40 6.22
CA ARG A 234 21.78 -7.57 6.22
C ARG A 234 21.17 -8.65 5.39
N LEU A 235 21.90 -9.09 4.37
CA LEU A 235 21.49 -10.18 3.51
C LEU A 235 21.61 -11.52 4.24
N ALA A 236 20.48 -12.18 4.46
CA ALA A 236 20.44 -13.54 4.98
C ALA A 236 20.69 -14.56 3.86
N GLU A 237 20.16 -14.25 2.67
CA GLU A 237 20.25 -15.11 1.49
C GLU A 237 20.38 -14.28 0.22
N VAL A 238 21.12 -14.79 -0.75
CA VAL A 238 21.17 -14.33 -2.14
C VAL A 238 20.79 -15.51 -3.02
N ILE A 239 19.67 -15.37 -3.73
CA ILE A 239 19.10 -16.46 -4.55
C ILE A 239 20.07 -16.80 -5.69
N GLY A 240 20.40 -18.09 -5.84
CA GLY A 240 21.28 -18.56 -6.89
C GLY A 240 20.78 -18.19 -8.29
N GLY A 241 21.68 -17.74 -9.16
CA GLY A 241 21.34 -17.31 -10.52
C GLY A 241 20.56 -16.00 -10.62
N SER A 242 20.26 -15.33 -9.49
CA SER A 242 19.59 -14.03 -9.47
C SER A 242 20.50 -12.89 -9.97
N PRO A 243 19.94 -11.71 -10.29
CA PRO A 243 20.72 -10.51 -10.58
C PRO A 243 21.72 -10.15 -9.47
N ALA A 244 21.32 -10.30 -8.20
CA ALA A 244 22.19 -10.07 -7.05
C ALA A 244 23.36 -11.04 -7.01
N ALA A 245 23.13 -12.34 -7.24
CA ALA A 245 24.18 -13.36 -7.29
C ALA A 245 25.17 -13.08 -8.42
N ARG A 246 24.67 -12.75 -9.61
CA ARG A 246 25.53 -12.40 -10.77
C ARG A 246 26.36 -11.14 -10.53
N ALA A 247 25.82 -10.18 -9.75
CA ALA A 247 26.55 -8.97 -9.35
C ALA A 247 27.58 -9.22 -8.25
N GLY A 248 27.64 -10.44 -7.67
CA GLY A 248 28.58 -10.79 -6.63
C GLY A 248 28.17 -10.37 -5.22
N LEU A 249 26.88 -10.07 -4.99
CA LEU A 249 26.32 -9.96 -3.64
C LEU A 249 26.34 -11.32 -2.94
N ARG A 250 26.49 -11.32 -1.63
CA ARG A 250 26.66 -12.53 -0.82
C ARG A 250 25.82 -12.47 0.46
N ALA A 251 25.43 -13.62 0.99
CA ALA A 251 24.90 -13.69 2.34
C ALA A 251 25.93 -13.11 3.34
N GLY A 252 25.45 -12.37 4.32
CA GLY A 252 26.29 -11.63 5.28
C GLY A 252 26.63 -10.20 4.87
N ASP A 253 26.46 -9.78 3.61
CA ASP A 253 26.61 -8.39 3.19
C ASP A 253 25.61 -7.50 3.96
N LEU A 254 26.04 -6.32 4.40
CA LEU A 254 25.15 -5.28 4.92
C LEU A 254 24.96 -4.22 3.83
N VAL A 255 23.80 -4.25 3.17
CA VAL A 255 23.46 -3.27 2.14
C VAL A 255 23.20 -1.92 2.79
N LEU A 256 23.89 -0.89 2.32
CA LEU A 256 23.80 0.49 2.78
C LEU A 256 23.10 1.38 1.77
N ASP A 257 23.36 1.17 0.47
CA ASP A 257 22.76 1.93 -0.62
C ASP A 257 22.35 1.02 -1.78
N VAL A 258 21.24 1.38 -2.41
CA VAL A 258 20.80 0.85 -3.70
C VAL A 258 20.41 2.04 -4.57
N GLY A 259 20.89 2.10 -5.82
CA GLY A 259 20.62 3.22 -6.71
C GLY A 259 21.08 4.58 -6.14
N ARG A 260 22.13 4.58 -5.32
CA ARG A 260 22.62 5.76 -4.58
C ARG A 260 21.62 6.31 -3.55
N ARG A 261 20.62 5.53 -3.18
CA ARG A 261 19.65 5.89 -2.12
C ARG A 261 19.89 5.02 -0.89
N PRO A 262 19.82 5.60 0.31
CA PRO A 262 19.96 4.85 1.56
C PRO A 262 18.95 3.70 1.67
N VAL A 263 19.42 2.55 2.14
CA VAL A 263 18.62 1.38 2.46
C VAL A 263 18.77 1.04 3.92
N GLN A 264 17.67 0.95 4.66
CA GLN A 264 17.64 0.56 6.07
C GLN A 264 16.97 -0.80 6.28
N ASP A 265 16.15 -1.21 5.30
CA ASP A 265 15.32 -2.41 5.32
C ASP A 265 15.05 -2.91 3.90
N ALA A 266 14.32 -4.01 3.78
CA ALA A 266 13.91 -4.57 2.49
C ALA A 266 13.01 -3.61 1.68
N GLN A 267 12.22 -2.80 2.37
CA GLN A 267 11.32 -1.83 1.76
C GLN A 267 12.09 -0.78 0.96
N GLY A 268 13.19 -0.28 1.52
CA GLY A 268 14.08 0.67 0.83
C GLY A 268 14.61 0.15 -0.52
N ILE A 269 14.81 -1.17 -0.64
CA ILE A 269 15.13 -1.81 -1.91
C ILE A 269 13.88 -1.90 -2.80
N GLN A 270 12.76 -2.38 -2.26
CA GLN A 270 11.54 -2.62 -3.02
C GLN A 270 10.99 -1.33 -3.67
N ARG A 271 11.10 -0.18 -2.99
CA ARG A 271 10.70 1.14 -3.53
C ARG A 271 11.46 1.54 -4.79
N GLN A 272 12.61 0.92 -5.07
CA GLN A 272 13.42 1.19 -6.26
C GLN A 272 13.24 0.13 -7.35
N LEU A 273 12.53 -0.97 -7.06
CA LEU A 273 12.37 -2.11 -7.96
C LEU A 273 11.02 -2.08 -8.70
N PHE A 274 10.72 -0.97 -9.39
CA PHE A 274 9.61 -0.87 -10.33
C PHE A 274 10.04 -1.20 -11.76
N GLY A 275 9.10 -1.12 -12.71
CA GLY A 275 9.33 -1.48 -14.11
C GLY A 275 10.47 -0.72 -14.79
N ASP A 276 10.71 0.52 -14.40
CA ASP A 276 11.79 1.37 -14.88
C ASP A 276 13.21 0.90 -14.47
N ALA A 277 13.31 0.06 -13.44
CA ALA A 277 14.58 -0.53 -13.03
C ALA A 277 14.92 -1.85 -13.76
N ILE A 278 13.99 -2.41 -14.54
CA ILE A 278 14.21 -3.66 -15.28
C ILE A 278 15.26 -3.45 -16.38
N GLY A 279 16.34 -4.23 -16.33
CA GLY A 279 17.43 -4.15 -17.30
C GLY A 279 18.38 -2.95 -17.13
N VAL A 280 18.12 -2.08 -16.14
CA VAL A 280 18.96 -0.91 -15.89
C VAL A 280 20.03 -1.21 -14.84
N PRO A 281 21.33 -0.88 -15.09
CA PRO A 281 22.38 -1.04 -14.10
C PRO A 281 22.09 -0.29 -12.80
N LEU A 282 22.00 -1.02 -11.70
CA LEU A 282 21.66 -0.53 -10.38
C LEU A 282 22.89 -0.67 -9.47
N PRO A 283 23.57 0.44 -9.10
CA PRO A 283 24.68 0.38 -8.15
C PRO A 283 24.18 0.01 -6.76
N VAL A 284 24.90 -0.90 -6.10
CA VAL A 284 24.62 -1.37 -4.74
C VAL A 284 25.90 -1.25 -3.92
N THR A 285 25.84 -0.52 -2.83
CA THR A 285 26.95 -0.38 -1.89
C THR A 285 26.68 -1.24 -0.65
N VAL A 286 27.62 -2.10 -0.32
CA VAL A 286 27.54 -2.98 0.85
C VAL A 286 28.76 -2.85 1.74
N LEU A 287 28.58 -3.13 3.02
CA LEU A 287 29.68 -3.37 3.97
C LEU A 287 29.90 -4.88 4.05
N ARG A 288 31.10 -5.34 3.63
CA ARG A 288 31.53 -6.75 3.62
C ARG A 288 32.83 -6.87 4.38
N ASN A 289 32.84 -7.66 5.46
CA ASN A 289 34.03 -7.88 6.29
C ASN A 289 34.74 -6.56 6.73
N GLY A 290 33.95 -5.53 7.04
CA GLY A 290 34.49 -4.23 7.44
C GLY A 290 34.89 -3.29 6.29
N ALA A 291 34.87 -3.75 5.05
CA ALA A 291 35.20 -2.95 3.87
C ALA A 291 33.93 -2.56 3.08
N MET A 292 33.95 -1.34 2.51
CA MET A 292 32.93 -0.90 1.56
C MET A 292 33.18 -1.55 0.22
N VAL A 293 32.15 -2.15 -0.37
CA VAL A 293 32.19 -2.80 -1.66
C VAL A 293 31.03 -2.29 -2.51
N ASP A 294 31.35 -1.80 -3.70
CA ASP A 294 30.37 -1.39 -4.69
C ASP A 294 30.24 -2.48 -5.77
N VAL A 295 29.01 -2.84 -6.07
CA VAL A 295 28.67 -3.77 -7.18
C VAL A 295 27.59 -3.15 -8.04
N ILE A 296 27.49 -3.61 -9.28
CA ILE A 296 26.43 -3.20 -10.19
C ILE A 296 25.56 -4.43 -10.48
N ALA A 297 24.31 -4.38 -10.03
CA ALA A 297 23.31 -5.40 -10.36
C ALA A 297 22.44 -4.91 -11.52
N VAL A 298 21.99 -5.84 -12.36
CA VAL A 298 21.04 -5.53 -13.44
C VAL A 298 19.76 -6.32 -13.15
N PRO A 299 18.75 -5.69 -12.53
CA PRO A 299 17.49 -6.35 -12.18
C PRO A 299 16.76 -6.90 -13.41
N THR A 300 16.12 -8.05 -13.25
CA THR A 300 15.23 -8.63 -14.27
C THR A 300 13.78 -8.39 -13.91
N GLU A 301 12.83 -8.65 -14.80
CA GLU A 301 11.42 -8.59 -14.43
C GLU A 301 11.09 -9.70 -13.42
N LEU A 302 10.28 -9.37 -12.41
CA LEU A 302 9.74 -10.31 -11.46
C LEU A 302 8.68 -11.15 -12.19
N GLY A 303 8.90 -12.45 -12.31
CA GLY A 303 8.03 -13.42 -12.99
C GLY A 303 6.96 -14.02 -12.08
#